data_c81a8ccc7ef320662657d03374fd8bb2
#
_entry.id   c81a8ccc7ef320662657d03374fd8bb2
#
_cell.length_a   1.000
_cell.length_b   1.000
_cell.length_c   1.000
_cell.angle_alpha   90.00
_cell.angle_beta   90.00
_cell.angle_gamma   90.00
#
_symmetry.space_group_name_H-M   'P 1'
#
loop_
_entity.id
_entity.type
_entity.pdbx_description
1 polymer ?
#
loop_
_entity_poly.entity_id
_entity_poly.type
_entity_poly.pdbx_seq_one_letter_code
_entity_poly.pdbx_strand_id
1 'polypeptide(L)'
;MSGPGDPAWFDEIATFLGTAYLRNAFTKGTEQEVDFLLDALALAPGMRVLDVGCGPGRHSLALSRRGIEVVGVDHSATFVELARAAAADEGLGARFEELDVRDLAFDGEFDAVLCLCQGGFGLLGGRDEPEVFARVARAIRPGGRLALTAFSAAFAIRFLEDGESFDPATGVLHERSTVRGPDGDEREFDLWTTCFTGRELELLAHRAELGVDLVAGVAPGRYGTDAPTLEHPELLLLATRPHFPNRGQTL
;
A
#
# COMPACT_ATOMS: atom_id res chain seq x y z
N MET A 1 -18.47 -1.42 -18.37
CA MET A 1 -17.86 -0.54 -17.35
C MET A 1 -17.46 -1.46 -16.20
N SER A 2 -16.16 -1.54 -15.92
CA SER A 2 -15.62 -2.26 -14.78
C SER A 2 -16.13 -1.60 -13.49
N GLY A 3 -16.49 -2.40 -12.49
CA GLY A 3 -17.01 -1.92 -11.21
C GLY A 3 -15.97 -2.10 -10.09
N PRO A 4 -16.29 -1.73 -8.85
CA PRO A 4 -15.33 -1.72 -7.74
C PRO A 4 -14.66 -3.07 -7.43
N GLY A 5 -15.22 -4.19 -7.87
CA GLY A 5 -14.64 -5.52 -7.69
C GLY A 5 -13.84 -6.03 -8.89
N ASP A 6 -13.73 -5.27 -9.96
CA ASP A 6 -12.97 -5.64 -11.16
C ASP A 6 -11.61 -4.94 -11.11
N PRO A 7 -10.48 -5.65 -10.94
CA PRO A 7 -9.16 -5.02 -10.85
C PRO A 7 -8.77 -4.25 -12.11
N ALA A 8 -9.37 -4.56 -13.24
CA ALA A 8 -9.06 -3.93 -14.52
C ALA A 8 -9.37 -2.42 -14.57
N TRP A 9 -10.22 -1.90 -13.66
CA TRP A 9 -10.53 -0.47 -13.65
C TRP A 9 -9.30 0.40 -13.38
N PHE A 10 -8.41 -0.03 -12.51
CA PHE A 10 -7.19 0.72 -12.20
C PHE A 10 -6.14 0.62 -13.31
N ASP A 11 -6.11 -0.48 -14.08
CA ASP A 11 -5.18 -0.65 -15.20
C ASP A 11 -5.38 0.37 -16.30
N GLU A 12 -6.65 0.76 -16.58
CA GLU A 12 -6.92 1.83 -17.53
C GLU A 12 -6.33 3.16 -17.07
N ILE A 13 -6.43 3.46 -15.77
CA ILE A 13 -5.87 4.67 -15.16
C ILE A 13 -4.34 4.61 -15.18
N ALA A 14 -3.77 3.49 -14.75
CA ALA A 14 -2.32 3.29 -14.72
C ALA A 14 -1.70 3.43 -16.12
N THR A 15 -2.34 2.84 -17.13
CA THR A 15 -1.92 2.94 -18.53
C THR A 15 -2.01 4.37 -19.06
N PHE A 16 -3.09 5.08 -18.75
CA PHE A 16 -3.27 6.46 -19.16
C PHE A 16 -2.29 7.42 -18.47
N LEU A 17 -2.06 7.24 -17.17
CA LEU A 17 -1.13 8.05 -16.40
C LEU A 17 0.33 7.81 -16.82
N GLY A 18 0.72 6.56 -16.98
CA GLY A 18 2.11 6.22 -17.25
C GLY A 18 3.08 6.99 -16.33
N THR A 19 4.07 7.68 -16.91
CA THR A 19 5.04 8.48 -16.15
C THR A 19 4.43 9.70 -15.45
N ALA A 20 3.24 10.17 -15.86
CA ALA A 20 2.57 11.30 -15.22
C ALA A 20 2.12 10.97 -13.80
N TYR A 21 1.99 9.69 -13.43
CA TYR A 21 1.69 9.27 -12.07
C TYR A 21 2.63 9.92 -11.04
N LEU A 22 3.92 10.00 -11.35
CA LEU A 22 4.93 10.59 -10.46
C LEU A 22 4.86 12.13 -10.34
N ARG A 23 3.96 12.80 -11.08
CA ARG A 23 3.70 14.25 -10.97
C ARG A 23 2.62 14.56 -9.93
N ASN A 24 1.87 13.57 -9.47
CA ASN A 24 0.84 13.75 -8.46
C ASN A 24 1.43 14.25 -7.14
N ALA A 25 0.64 15.09 -6.43
CA ALA A 25 1.11 15.75 -5.22
C ALA A 25 1.51 14.75 -4.11
N PHE A 26 0.80 13.63 -4.01
CA PHE A 26 1.05 12.59 -3.03
C PHE A 26 2.38 11.85 -3.23
N THR A 27 3.01 11.92 -4.41
CA THR A 27 4.30 11.28 -4.66
C THR A 27 5.49 12.11 -4.18
N LYS A 28 5.30 13.40 -3.88
CA LYS A 28 6.38 14.32 -3.51
C LYS A 28 6.95 14.09 -2.11
N GLY A 29 6.27 13.30 -1.30
CA GLY A 29 6.66 13.01 0.09
C GLY A 29 7.49 11.76 0.29
N THR A 30 7.86 11.05 -0.79
CA THR A 30 8.52 9.74 -0.74
C THR A 30 9.73 9.68 0.21
N GLU A 31 10.60 10.67 0.19
CA GLU A 31 11.81 10.66 1.04
C GLU A 31 11.46 10.72 2.54
N GLN A 32 10.51 11.58 2.93
CA GLN A 32 10.05 11.66 4.32
C GLN A 32 9.37 10.35 4.76
N GLU A 33 8.53 9.78 3.89
CA GLU A 33 7.86 8.51 4.14
C GLU A 33 8.87 7.38 4.35
N VAL A 34 9.87 7.28 3.48
CA VAL A 34 10.92 6.26 3.56
C VAL A 34 11.80 6.45 4.79
N ASP A 35 12.22 7.68 5.11
CA ASP A 35 13.02 7.95 6.31
C ASP A 35 12.25 7.55 7.58
N PHE A 36 10.97 7.87 7.67
CA PHE A 36 10.12 7.41 8.76
C PHE A 36 10.02 5.88 8.82
N LEU A 37 9.82 5.21 7.67
CA LEU A 37 9.67 3.75 7.60
C LEU A 37 10.95 3.01 7.97
N LEU A 38 12.13 3.53 7.61
CA LEU A 38 13.41 2.96 8.03
C LEU A 38 13.51 2.87 9.55
N ASP A 39 13.15 3.94 10.24
CA ASP A 39 13.19 3.99 11.71
C ASP A 39 12.06 3.12 12.31
N ALA A 40 10.82 3.30 11.86
CA ALA A 40 9.65 2.61 12.41
C ALA A 40 9.70 1.09 12.26
N LEU A 41 10.25 0.60 11.14
CA LEU A 41 10.41 -0.83 10.86
C LEU A 41 11.81 -1.34 11.24
N ALA A 42 12.70 -0.48 11.77
CA ALA A 42 14.10 -0.80 12.07
C ALA A 42 14.83 -1.47 10.90
N LEU A 43 14.66 -0.92 9.70
CA LEU A 43 15.29 -1.44 8.50
C LEU A 43 16.76 -1.07 8.44
N ALA A 44 17.60 -2.02 8.03
CA ALA A 44 19.03 -1.85 7.83
C ALA A 44 19.47 -2.42 6.48
N PRO A 45 20.58 -1.93 5.91
CA PRO A 45 21.11 -2.45 4.65
C PRO A 45 21.24 -3.98 4.65
N GLY A 46 20.82 -4.62 3.56
CA GLY A 46 20.78 -6.07 3.40
C GLY A 46 19.51 -6.75 3.92
N MET A 47 18.60 -6.04 4.57
CA MET A 47 17.26 -6.57 4.88
C MET A 47 16.40 -6.65 3.63
N ARG A 48 15.50 -7.66 3.59
CA ARG A 48 14.57 -7.90 2.50
C ARG A 48 13.21 -7.29 2.77
N VAL A 49 12.71 -6.48 1.86
CA VAL A 49 11.40 -5.82 1.95
C VAL A 49 10.55 -6.20 0.74
N LEU A 50 9.27 -6.53 0.98
CA LEU A 50 8.24 -6.64 -0.04
C LEU A 50 7.44 -5.33 -0.07
N ASP A 51 7.29 -4.73 -1.26
CA ASP A 51 6.46 -3.55 -1.50
C ASP A 51 5.25 -3.97 -2.34
N VAL A 52 4.09 -4.08 -1.69
CA VAL A 52 2.84 -4.58 -2.28
C VAL A 52 2.04 -3.41 -2.84
N GLY A 53 1.68 -3.49 -4.13
CA GLY A 53 1.10 -2.37 -4.87
C GLY A 53 2.14 -1.26 -5.06
N CYS A 54 3.34 -1.65 -5.50
CA CYS A 54 4.50 -0.75 -5.56
C CYS A 54 4.37 0.39 -6.58
N GLY A 55 3.40 0.31 -7.49
CA GLY A 55 3.24 1.27 -8.58
C GLY A 55 4.51 1.39 -9.42
N PRO A 56 4.89 2.60 -9.87
CA PRO A 56 6.14 2.85 -10.60
C PRO A 56 7.38 2.82 -9.69
N GLY A 57 7.29 2.24 -8.49
CA GLY A 57 8.42 1.90 -7.63
C GLY A 57 8.99 3.02 -6.77
N ARG A 58 8.26 4.11 -6.48
CA ARG A 58 8.82 5.27 -5.77
C ARG A 58 9.43 4.93 -4.40
N HIS A 59 8.76 4.13 -3.57
CA HIS A 59 9.28 3.69 -2.28
C HIS A 59 10.35 2.60 -2.45
N SER A 60 10.08 1.63 -3.31
CA SER A 60 11.01 0.55 -3.62
C SER A 60 12.39 1.06 -4.06
N LEU A 61 12.45 2.03 -4.97
CA LEU A 61 13.68 2.63 -5.45
C LEU A 61 14.39 3.42 -4.35
N ALA A 62 13.63 4.22 -3.57
CA ALA A 62 14.19 4.99 -2.47
C ALA A 62 14.77 4.11 -1.36
N LEU A 63 14.14 2.98 -1.04
CA LEU A 63 14.68 1.97 -0.12
C LEU A 63 15.92 1.27 -0.71
N SER A 64 15.89 0.92 -1.99
CA SER A 64 17.02 0.26 -2.66
C SER A 64 18.27 1.15 -2.69
N ARG A 65 18.13 2.48 -2.87
CA ARG A 65 19.24 3.45 -2.75
C ARG A 65 19.87 3.45 -1.34
N ARG A 66 19.11 3.01 -0.33
CA ARG A 66 19.57 2.88 1.07
C ARG A 66 20.09 1.48 1.43
N GLY A 67 20.28 0.63 0.41
CA GLY A 67 20.85 -0.71 0.55
C GLY A 67 19.86 -1.79 1.00
N ILE A 68 18.58 -1.52 0.95
CA ILE A 68 17.52 -2.52 1.22
C ILE A 68 17.33 -3.40 -0.03
N GLU A 69 17.17 -4.70 0.17
CA GLU A 69 16.81 -5.64 -0.89
C GLU A 69 15.29 -5.62 -1.09
N VAL A 70 14.83 -5.01 -2.19
CA VAL A 70 13.39 -4.81 -2.41
C VAL A 70 12.87 -5.72 -3.51
N VAL A 71 11.72 -6.33 -3.23
CA VAL A 71 10.84 -6.94 -4.23
C VAL A 71 9.55 -6.12 -4.24
N GLY A 72 9.25 -5.48 -5.37
CA GLY A 72 7.99 -4.77 -5.59
C GLY A 72 7.04 -5.64 -6.41
N VAL A 73 5.77 -5.66 -6.04
CA VAL A 73 4.71 -6.31 -6.82
C VAL A 73 3.60 -5.33 -7.11
N ASP A 74 3.10 -5.34 -8.35
CA ASP A 74 1.97 -4.51 -8.76
C ASP A 74 1.17 -5.23 -9.85
N HIS A 75 -0.14 -4.99 -9.89
CA HIS A 75 -1.02 -5.56 -10.90
C HIS A 75 -0.79 -4.92 -12.29
N SER A 76 -0.43 -3.65 -12.32
CA SER A 76 -0.25 -2.90 -13.55
C SER A 76 1.09 -3.20 -14.22
N ALA A 77 1.05 -3.89 -15.36
CA ALA A 77 2.23 -4.12 -16.22
C ALA A 77 2.93 -2.81 -16.57
N THR A 78 2.18 -1.74 -16.86
CA THR A 78 2.72 -0.40 -17.16
C THR A 78 3.58 0.14 -16.03
N PHE A 79 3.11 0.07 -14.79
CA PHE A 79 3.87 0.56 -13.65
C PHE A 79 5.08 -0.32 -13.33
N VAL A 80 4.94 -1.63 -13.46
CA VAL A 80 6.06 -2.57 -13.26
C VAL A 80 7.18 -2.32 -14.27
N GLU A 81 6.85 -2.06 -15.54
CA GLU A 81 7.84 -1.72 -16.56
C GLU A 81 8.55 -0.39 -16.25
N LEU A 82 7.81 0.63 -15.81
CA LEU A 82 8.40 1.90 -15.38
C LEU A 82 9.34 1.72 -14.19
N ALA A 83 8.95 0.93 -13.21
CA ALA A 83 9.78 0.65 -12.04
C ALA A 83 11.06 -0.13 -12.41
N ARG A 84 10.96 -1.12 -13.30
CA ARG A 84 12.11 -1.87 -13.85
C ARG A 84 13.08 -0.97 -14.60
N ALA A 85 12.55 -0.10 -15.47
CA ALA A 85 13.37 0.84 -16.22
C ALA A 85 14.11 1.79 -15.29
N ALA A 86 13.42 2.38 -14.30
CA ALA A 86 14.05 3.29 -13.34
C ALA A 86 15.12 2.60 -12.49
N ALA A 87 14.89 1.36 -12.06
CA ALA A 87 15.90 0.58 -11.31
C ALA A 87 17.13 0.30 -12.17
N ALA A 88 16.94 -0.06 -13.43
CA ALA A 88 18.05 -0.32 -14.38
C ALA A 88 18.86 0.95 -14.66
N ASP A 89 18.20 2.08 -14.88
CA ASP A 89 18.85 3.37 -15.16
C ASP A 89 19.73 3.84 -13.99
N GLU A 90 19.31 3.52 -12.75
CA GLU A 90 20.07 3.85 -11.54
C GLU A 90 21.04 2.73 -11.11
N GLY A 91 21.03 1.57 -11.74
CA GLY A 91 21.86 0.42 -11.37
C GLY A 91 21.47 -0.18 -10.00
N LEU A 92 20.19 -0.10 -9.62
CA LEU A 92 19.65 -0.61 -8.36
C LEU A 92 19.29 -2.10 -8.45
N GLY A 93 19.42 -2.82 -7.32
CA GLY A 93 19.10 -4.24 -7.24
C GLY A 93 17.62 -4.56 -6.98
N ALA A 94 16.75 -3.57 -6.92
CA ALA A 94 15.30 -3.78 -6.73
C ALA A 94 14.71 -4.62 -7.87
N ARG A 95 13.81 -5.54 -7.52
CA ARG A 95 13.11 -6.41 -8.48
C ARG A 95 11.63 -6.06 -8.48
N PHE A 96 11.00 -6.15 -9.64
CA PHE A 96 9.58 -5.83 -9.78
C PHE A 96 8.88 -6.94 -10.56
N GLU A 97 7.72 -7.36 -10.07
CA GLU A 97 6.93 -8.44 -10.64
C GLU A 97 5.50 -7.95 -10.88
N GLU A 98 4.94 -8.27 -12.06
CA GLU A 98 3.53 -8.11 -12.33
C GLU A 98 2.78 -9.23 -11.61
N LEU A 99 1.99 -8.86 -10.60
CA LEU A 99 1.29 -9.82 -9.77
C LEU A 99 0.02 -9.19 -9.18
N ASP A 100 -1.09 -9.89 -9.31
CA ASP A 100 -2.29 -9.56 -8.54
C ASP A 100 -2.07 -9.93 -7.07
N VAL A 101 -2.31 -8.99 -6.18
CA VAL A 101 -2.13 -9.19 -4.74
C VAL A 101 -2.96 -10.34 -4.18
N ARG A 102 -4.07 -10.69 -4.85
CA ARG A 102 -4.90 -11.85 -4.51
C ARG A 102 -4.19 -13.18 -4.76
N ASP A 103 -3.15 -13.19 -5.59
CA ASP A 103 -2.31 -14.35 -5.88
C ASP A 103 -0.99 -14.37 -5.10
N LEU A 104 -0.80 -13.39 -4.18
CA LEU A 104 0.41 -13.30 -3.37
C LEU A 104 0.63 -14.61 -2.58
N ALA A 105 1.77 -15.28 -2.80
CA ALA A 105 2.04 -16.61 -2.28
C ALA A 105 3.30 -16.69 -1.39
N PHE A 106 3.96 -15.58 -1.09
CA PHE A 106 5.13 -15.54 -0.21
C PHE A 106 4.79 -16.01 1.22
N ASP A 107 5.73 -16.71 1.86
CA ASP A 107 5.54 -17.26 3.20
C ASP A 107 6.79 -17.08 4.06
N GLY A 108 6.79 -16.07 4.92
CA GLY A 108 7.85 -15.83 5.90
C GLY A 108 9.20 -15.44 5.30
N GLU A 109 9.22 -14.74 4.17
CA GLU A 109 10.44 -14.45 3.42
C GLU A 109 11.01 -13.06 3.67
N PHE A 110 10.22 -12.12 4.17
CA PHE A 110 10.59 -10.71 4.25
C PHE A 110 10.75 -10.22 5.68
N ASP A 111 11.77 -9.40 5.89
CA ASP A 111 12.03 -8.68 7.15
C ASP A 111 10.93 -7.66 7.43
N ALA A 112 10.44 -7.02 6.38
CA ALA A 112 9.26 -6.17 6.44
C ALA A 112 8.45 -6.25 5.14
N VAL A 113 7.15 -5.93 5.27
CA VAL A 113 6.24 -5.76 4.15
C VAL A 113 5.65 -4.35 4.21
N LEU A 114 5.65 -3.68 3.06
CA LEU A 114 4.99 -2.41 2.85
C LEU A 114 3.74 -2.64 1.99
N CYS A 115 2.66 -1.95 2.31
CA CYS A 115 1.46 -1.84 1.48
C CYS A 115 0.94 -0.42 1.64
N LEU A 116 1.43 0.50 0.80
CA LEU A 116 1.28 1.94 1.00
C LEU A 116 0.42 2.58 -0.08
N CYS A 117 -0.16 3.72 0.24
CA CYS A 117 -0.95 4.53 -0.69
C CYS A 117 -2.07 3.74 -1.38
N GLN A 118 -2.79 2.93 -0.60
CA GLN A 118 -3.86 2.03 -1.05
C GLN A 118 -3.41 1.00 -2.11
N GLY A 119 -2.11 0.87 -2.36
CA GLY A 119 -1.56 -0.05 -3.34
C GLY A 119 -1.90 -1.50 -3.01
N GLY A 120 -2.83 -2.11 -3.77
CA GLY A 120 -3.17 -3.51 -3.62
C GLY A 120 -4.03 -3.87 -2.39
N PHE A 121 -4.34 -2.96 -1.48
CA PHE A 121 -5.20 -3.23 -0.31
C PHE A 121 -6.51 -2.43 -0.31
N GLY A 122 -6.52 -1.19 -0.70
CA GLY A 122 -7.70 -0.32 -0.68
C GLY A 122 -8.46 -0.21 -2.00
N LEU A 123 -8.15 -1.02 -3.02
CA LEU A 123 -8.71 -0.92 -4.37
C LEU A 123 -9.48 -2.18 -4.81
N LEU A 124 -9.89 -3.02 -3.84
CA LEU A 124 -10.50 -4.33 -4.10
C LEU A 124 -12.03 -4.36 -3.92
N GLY A 125 -12.65 -3.20 -3.72
CA GLY A 125 -14.10 -3.06 -3.65
C GLY A 125 -14.74 -3.50 -2.33
N GLY A 126 -14.00 -3.51 -1.22
CA GLY A 126 -14.52 -3.75 0.12
C GLY A 126 -14.84 -5.22 0.43
N ARG A 127 -14.31 -6.18 -0.33
CA ARG A 127 -14.62 -7.62 -0.16
C ARG A 127 -13.40 -8.50 0.02
N ASP A 128 -12.38 -8.30 -0.80
CA ASP A 128 -11.20 -9.16 -0.85
C ASP A 128 -10.08 -8.71 0.10
N GLU A 129 -10.20 -7.51 0.67
CA GLU A 129 -9.19 -6.91 1.54
C GLU A 129 -8.83 -7.79 2.75
N PRO A 130 -9.76 -8.47 3.44
CA PRO A 130 -9.38 -9.32 4.57
C PRO A 130 -8.50 -10.51 4.17
N GLU A 131 -8.73 -11.09 2.98
CA GLU A 131 -7.89 -12.19 2.48
C GLU A 131 -6.53 -11.68 2.01
N VAL A 132 -6.52 -10.56 1.30
CA VAL A 132 -5.27 -9.91 0.87
C VAL A 132 -4.43 -9.51 2.09
N PHE A 133 -5.04 -8.95 3.13
CA PHE A 133 -4.33 -8.64 4.38
C PHE A 133 -3.67 -9.89 4.98
N ALA A 134 -4.38 -11.03 5.00
CA ALA A 134 -3.83 -12.29 5.51
C ALA A 134 -2.64 -12.78 4.65
N ARG A 135 -2.67 -12.59 3.34
CA ARG A 135 -1.55 -12.93 2.43
C ARG A 135 -0.35 -12.02 2.66
N VAL A 136 -0.58 -10.72 2.80
CA VAL A 136 0.45 -9.73 3.16
C VAL A 136 1.11 -10.10 4.50
N ALA A 137 0.32 -10.40 5.52
CA ALA A 137 0.82 -10.83 6.83
C ALA A 137 1.65 -12.12 6.77
N ARG A 138 1.23 -13.08 5.92
CA ARG A 138 1.96 -14.34 5.74
C ARG A 138 3.33 -14.16 5.10
N ALA A 139 3.51 -13.17 4.24
CA ALA A 139 4.79 -12.87 3.62
C ALA A 139 5.87 -12.44 4.62
N ILE A 140 5.48 -11.90 5.77
CA ILE A 140 6.36 -11.41 6.82
C ILE A 140 6.98 -12.60 7.56
N ARG A 141 8.29 -12.63 7.77
CA ARG A 141 8.95 -13.65 8.62
C ARG A 141 8.57 -13.49 10.11
N PRO A 142 8.69 -14.52 10.95
CA PRO A 142 8.58 -14.36 12.40
C PRO A 142 9.55 -13.28 12.92
N GLY A 143 9.03 -12.30 13.68
CA GLY A 143 9.75 -11.11 14.11
C GLY A 143 9.87 -9.99 13.09
N GLY A 144 9.38 -10.18 11.87
CA GLY A 144 9.32 -9.16 10.84
C GLY A 144 8.13 -8.21 11.04
N ARG A 145 8.06 -7.14 10.26
CA ARG A 145 7.16 -6.00 10.48
C ARG A 145 6.32 -5.65 9.27
N LEU A 146 5.17 -5.03 9.52
CA LEU A 146 4.25 -4.50 8.52
C LEU A 146 4.16 -2.98 8.67
N ALA A 147 4.18 -2.27 7.55
CA ALA A 147 3.63 -0.93 7.43
C ALA A 147 2.56 -0.94 6.32
N LEU A 148 1.33 -0.57 6.69
CA LEU A 148 0.21 -0.51 5.76
C LEU A 148 -0.51 0.82 5.92
N THR A 149 -0.76 1.54 4.82
CA THR A 149 -1.68 2.68 4.84
C THR A 149 -3.01 2.32 4.20
N ALA A 150 -4.07 2.87 4.77
CA ALA A 150 -5.43 2.74 4.27
C ALA A 150 -6.15 4.08 4.33
N PHE A 151 -7.05 4.33 3.41
CA PHE A 151 -7.84 5.55 3.39
C PHE A 151 -8.80 5.60 4.58
N SER A 152 -8.93 6.76 5.24
CA SER A 152 -9.74 6.92 6.45
C SER A 152 -11.22 7.05 6.10
N ALA A 153 -12.05 6.11 6.56
CA ALA A 153 -13.50 6.19 6.40
C ALA A 153 -14.10 7.44 7.08
N ALA A 154 -13.53 7.84 8.21
CA ALA A 154 -13.98 9.04 8.92
C ALA A 154 -13.69 10.32 8.14
N PHE A 155 -12.51 10.40 7.49
CA PHE A 155 -12.17 11.50 6.60
C PHE A 155 -13.05 11.51 5.36
N ALA A 156 -13.20 10.38 4.67
CA ALA A 156 -14.01 10.25 3.47
C ALA A 156 -15.46 10.72 3.70
N ILE A 157 -16.09 10.28 4.79
CA ILE A 157 -17.46 10.67 5.11
C ILE A 157 -17.55 12.17 5.47
N ARG A 158 -16.56 12.70 6.19
CA ARG A 158 -16.54 14.11 6.60
C ARG A 158 -16.40 15.07 5.44
N PHE A 159 -15.58 14.70 4.46
CA PHE A 159 -15.23 15.54 3.31
C PHE A 159 -15.85 15.05 2.00
N LEU A 160 -16.95 14.29 2.09
CA LEU A 160 -17.69 13.82 0.92
C LEU A 160 -18.18 15.01 0.10
N GLU A 161 -17.81 15.05 -1.17
CA GLU A 161 -18.13 16.13 -2.09
C GLU A 161 -19.35 15.81 -2.96
N ASP A 162 -19.92 16.85 -3.60
CA ASP A 162 -21.05 16.66 -4.53
C ASP A 162 -20.60 15.81 -5.72
N GLY A 163 -21.34 14.73 -5.97
CA GLY A 163 -21.02 13.76 -7.04
C GLY A 163 -20.26 12.53 -6.58
N GLU A 164 -19.75 12.53 -5.35
CA GLU A 164 -19.19 11.34 -4.70
C GLU A 164 -20.27 10.55 -3.96
N SER A 165 -19.98 9.30 -3.71
CA SER A 165 -20.84 8.45 -2.89
C SER A 165 -20.02 7.50 -2.02
N PHE A 166 -20.49 7.28 -0.80
CA PHE A 166 -19.88 6.32 0.14
C PHE A 166 -20.89 5.22 0.44
N ASP A 167 -20.51 3.97 0.21
CA ASP A 167 -21.32 2.81 0.58
C ASP A 167 -20.94 2.33 2.00
N PRO A 168 -21.79 2.55 3.03
CA PRO A 168 -21.46 2.16 4.38
C PRO A 168 -21.46 0.65 4.61
N ALA A 169 -22.00 -0.15 3.69
CA ALA A 169 -22.01 -1.61 3.80
C ALA A 169 -20.68 -2.24 3.40
N THR A 170 -19.96 -1.60 2.47
CA THR A 170 -18.66 -2.08 1.97
C THR A 170 -17.49 -1.18 2.36
N GLY A 171 -17.77 0.03 2.85
CA GLY A 171 -16.75 1.04 3.14
C GLY A 171 -16.14 1.66 1.88
N VAL A 172 -16.78 1.51 0.73
CA VAL A 172 -16.24 1.99 -0.56
C VAL A 172 -16.69 3.42 -0.84
N LEU A 173 -15.71 4.30 -1.01
CA LEU A 173 -15.89 5.62 -1.62
C LEU A 173 -15.83 5.46 -3.14
N HIS A 174 -16.80 6.01 -3.85
CA HIS A 174 -16.78 6.18 -5.29
C HIS A 174 -16.72 7.66 -5.63
N GLU A 175 -15.75 8.02 -6.44
CA GLU A 175 -15.58 9.38 -6.96
C GLU A 175 -15.33 9.35 -8.46
N ARG A 176 -15.63 10.46 -9.13
CA ARG A 176 -15.25 10.67 -10.52
C ARG A 176 -14.19 11.77 -10.59
N SER A 177 -13.02 11.42 -11.08
CA SER A 177 -11.86 12.30 -11.08
C SER A 177 -11.33 12.55 -12.50
N THR A 178 -10.96 13.79 -12.77
CA THR A 178 -10.26 14.16 -14.01
C THR A 178 -8.76 13.90 -13.82
N VAL A 179 -8.24 12.99 -14.60
CA VAL A 179 -6.83 12.56 -14.58
C VAL A 179 -6.12 13.16 -15.80
N ARG A 180 -4.90 13.70 -15.58
CA ARG A 180 -4.08 14.28 -16.64
C ARG A 180 -2.95 13.33 -17.03
N GLY A 181 -2.92 12.95 -18.31
CA GLY A 181 -1.89 12.12 -18.92
C GLY A 181 -0.54 12.81 -19.11
N PRO A 182 0.49 12.09 -19.59
CA PRO A 182 1.84 12.63 -19.78
C PRO A 182 1.90 13.76 -20.82
N ASP A 183 1.08 13.73 -21.85
CA ASP A 183 1.02 14.70 -22.94
C ASP A 183 0.12 15.91 -22.61
N GLY A 184 -0.50 15.92 -21.41
CA GLY A 184 -1.34 17.00 -20.93
C GLY A 184 -2.82 16.85 -21.29
N ASP A 185 -3.21 15.79 -21.96
CA ASP A 185 -4.58 15.39 -22.18
C ASP A 185 -5.27 15.02 -20.87
N GLU A 186 -6.59 15.24 -20.81
CA GLU A 186 -7.40 14.99 -19.62
C GLU A 186 -8.48 13.96 -19.94
N ARG A 187 -8.71 13.04 -19.01
CA ARG A 187 -9.74 12.03 -19.10
C ARG A 187 -10.41 11.84 -17.74
N GLU A 188 -11.73 11.64 -17.75
CA GLU A 188 -12.48 11.30 -16.54
C GLU A 188 -12.44 9.80 -16.29
N PHE A 189 -12.25 9.44 -15.03
CA PHE A 189 -12.29 8.06 -14.55
C PHE A 189 -13.15 7.95 -13.31
N ASP A 190 -13.83 6.83 -13.16
CA ASP A 190 -14.43 6.42 -11.92
C ASP A 190 -13.36 5.75 -11.04
N LEU A 191 -13.31 6.13 -9.77
CA LEU A 191 -12.37 5.63 -8.76
C LEU A 191 -13.16 5.01 -7.62
N TRP A 192 -12.72 3.84 -7.16
CA TRP A 192 -13.32 3.15 -6.02
C TRP A 192 -12.25 2.87 -4.97
N THR A 193 -12.38 3.49 -3.81
CA THR A 193 -11.44 3.35 -2.71
C THR A 193 -12.12 2.73 -1.51
N THR A 194 -11.62 1.60 -1.04
CA THR A 194 -12.07 1.02 0.25
C THR A 194 -11.45 1.81 1.38
N CYS A 195 -12.30 2.35 2.24
CA CYS A 195 -11.92 3.16 3.38
C CYS A 195 -12.07 2.36 4.67
N PHE A 196 -11.20 2.60 5.63
CA PHE A 196 -11.14 1.85 6.87
C PHE A 196 -11.22 2.76 8.09
N THR A 197 -11.68 2.19 9.21
CA THR A 197 -11.44 2.74 10.54
C THR A 197 -10.18 2.13 11.16
N GLY A 198 -9.55 2.84 12.11
CA GLY A 198 -8.40 2.29 12.84
C GLY A 198 -8.73 0.96 13.53
N ARG A 199 -9.96 0.84 14.06
CA ARG A 199 -10.44 -0.38 14.69
C ARG A 199 -10.53 -1.56 13.73
N GLU A 200 -10.94 -1.34 12.47
CA GLU A 200 -10.97 -2.40 11.46
C GLU A 200 -9.55 -2.89 11.13
N LEU A 201 -8.59 -1.97 10.99
CA LEU A 201 -7.19 -2.33 10.76
C LEU A 201 -6.62 -3.15 11.93
N GLU A 202 -6.92 -2.78 13.18
CA GLU A 202 -6.54 -3.57 14.36
C GLU A 202 -7.16 -4.97 14.35
N LEU A 203 -8.44 -5.09 13.99
CA LEU A 203 -9.14 -6.38 13.90
C LEU A 203 -8.57 -7.27 12.81
N LEU A 204 -8.21 -6.69 11.65
CA LEU A 204 -7.54 -7.41 10.56
C LEU A 204 -6.15 -7.90 11.00
N ALA A 205 -5.37 -7.06 11.67
CA ALA A 205 -4.06 -7.43 12.20
C ALA A 205 -4.16 -8.58 13.21
N HIS A 206 -5.07 -8.49 14.18
CA HIS A 206 -5.30 -9.56 15.17
C HIS A 206 -5.76 -10.86 14.51
N ARG A 207 -6.65 -10.79 13.51
CA ARG A 207 -7.09 -11.97 12.74
C ARG A 207 -5.95 -12.65 11.98
N ALA A 208 -4.99 -11.85 11.51
CA ALA A 208 -3.78 -12.32 10.84
C ALA A 208 -2.63 -12.67 11.82
N GLU A 209 -2.91 -12.74 13.12
CA GLU A 209 -1.96 -13.06 14.19
C GLU A 209 -0.77 -12.07 14.27
N LEU A 210 -0.97 -10.83 13.86
CA LEU A 210 0.00 -9.74 14.05
C LEU A 210 -0.25 -9.00 15.37
N GLY A 211 0.82 -8.60 16.05
CA GLY A 211 0.77 -7.64 17.14
C GLY A 211 0.72 -6.22 16.58
N VAL A 212 -0.28 -5.43 16.96
CA VAL A 212 -0.39 -4.03 16.57
C VAL A 212 0.57 -3.20 17.42
N ASP A 213 1.49 -2.50 16.76
CA ASP A 213 2.45 -1.59 17.40
C ASP A 213 1.90 -0.15 17.43
N LEU A 214 1.24 0.26 16.33
CA LEU A 214 0.71 1.62 16.17
C LEU A 214 -0.43 1.66 15.14
N VAL A 215 -1.44 2.47 15.41
CA VAL A 215 -2.34 3.03 14.37
C VAL A 215 -2.26 4.55 14.48
N ALA A 216 -1.71 5.18 13.45
CA ALA A 216 -1.53 6.64 13.39
C ALA A 216 -2.40 7.25 12.29
N GLY A 217 -2.72 8.54 12.43
CA GLY A 217 -3.27 9.35 11.35
C GLY A 217 -2.15 10.00 10.54
N VAL A 218 -2.14 9.80 9.23
CA VAL A 218 -1.09 10.30 8.36
C VAL A 218 -1.66 10.98 7.11
N ALA A 219 -0.79 11.64 6.39
CA ALA A 219 -1.04 12.15 5.04
C ALA A 219 0.20 11.92 4.18
N PRO A 220 0.10 11.91 2.85
CA PRO A 220 1.24 11.79 1.97
C PRO A 220 2.34 12.78 2.30
N GLY A 221 3.58 12.30 2.47
CA GLY A 221 4.74 13.09 2.87
C GLY A 221 4.75 13.60 4.32
N ARG A 222 3.84 13.09 5.14
CA ARG A 222 3.71 13.46 6.57
C ARG A 222 3.44 12.23 7.44
N TYR A 223 4.29 11.22 7.30
CA TYR A 223 4.22 10.04 8.17
C TYR A 223 4.75 10.40 9.55
N GLY A 224 4.06 9.90 10.57
CA GLY A 224 4.34 10.17 11.98
C GLY A 224 3.58 9.21 12.88
N THR A 225 3.54 9.55 14.18
CA THR A 225 2.91 8.72 15.23
C THR A 225 1.69 9.38 15.86
N ASP A 226 1.16 10.43 15.25
CA ASP A 226 0.00 11.15 15.78
C ASP A 226 -1.26 10.27 15.76
N ALA A 227 -2.07 10.39 16.81
CA ALA A 227 -3.34 9.67 16.86
C ALA A 227 -4.25 10.09 15.69
N PRO A 228 -5.04 9.15 15.11
CA PRO A 228 -5.97 9.46 14.05
C PRO A 228 -6.99 10.53 14.45
N THR A 229 -7.24 11.47 13.53
CA THR A 229 -8.29 12.48 13.65
C THR A 229 -9.16 12.50 12.40
N LEU A 230 -10.23 13.28 12.41
CA LEU A 230 -11.09 13.45 11.23
C LEU A 230 -10.41 14.24 10.08
N GLU A 231 -9.24 14.81 10.32
CA GLU A 231 -8.46 15.59 9.34
C GLU A 231 -7.38 14.75 8.63
N HIS A 232 -7.15 13.51 9.09
CA HIS A 232 -6.18 12.64 8.46
C HIS A 232 -6.83 11.83 7.33
N PRO A 233 -6.36 11.99 6.08
CA PRO A 233 -6.90 11.25 4.93
C PRO A 233 -6.55 9.76 4.99
N GLU A 234 -5.44 9.42 5.63
CA GLU A 234 -4.94 8.06 5.72
C GLU A 234 -4.68 7.63 7.17
N LEU A 235 -4.79 6.33 7.38
CA LEU A 235 -4.38 5.63 8.59
C LEU A 235 -3.15 4.80 8.28
N LEU A 236 -2.12 4.90 9.12
CA LEU A 236 -0.93 4.03 9.07
C LEU A 236 -1.02 2.99 10.17
N LEU A 237 -1.03 1.73 9.79
CA LEU A 237 -0.87 0.58 10.68
C LEU A 237 0.59 0.13 10.66
N LEU A 238 1.21 0.09 11.84
CA LEU A 238 2.45 -0.63 12.08
C LEU A 238 2.15 -1.86 12.92
N ALA A 239 2.64 -3.02 12.49
CA ALA A 239 2.42 -4.28 13.19
C ALA A 239 3.63 -5.20 13.08
N THR A 240 3.76 -6.11 14.05
CA THR A 240 4.86 -7.08 14.11
C THR A 240 4.30 -8.50 14.06
N ARG A 241 4.90 -9.38 13.26
CA ARG A 241 4.62 -10.83 13.32
C ARG A 241 5.35 -11.44 14.50
N PRO A 242 4.64 -11.96 15.52
CA PRO A 242 5.29 -12.51 16.71
C PRO A 242 6.21 -13.70 16.39
N HIS A 243 7.25 -13.89 17.20
CA HIS A 243 7.94 -15.16 17.24
C HIS A 243 7.09 -16.15 18.03
N PHE A 244 6.36 -17.03 17.36
CA PHE A 244 5.76 -18.16 18.07
C PHE A 244 6.87 -19.15 18.44
N PRO A 245 7.08 -19.45 19.74
CA PRO A 245 7.94 -20.55 20.09
C PRO A 245 7.36 -21.83 19.45
N ASN A 246 8.22 -22.58 18.77
CA ASN A 246 7.87 -23.88 18.17
C ASN A 246 6.98 -24.67 19.14
N ARG A 247 5.73 -24.95 18.80
CA ARG A 247 4.82 -25.83 19.57
C ARG A 247 5.26 -27.30 19.53
N GLY A 248 6.58 -27.54 19.52
CA GLY A 248 7.18 -28.84 19.30
C GLY A 248 8.19 -29.28 20.37
N GLN A 249 8.29 -28.61 21.55
CA GLN A 249 9.10 -29.10 22.67
C GLN A 249 8.32 -28.98 23.98
N THR A 250 7.27 -29.80 24.11
CA THR A 250 6.83 -30.23 25.45
C THR A 250 7.31 -31.66 25.59
N LEU A 251 8.33 -31.83 26.45
CA LEU A 251 8.82 -33.11 26.95
C LEU A 251 7.73 -33.87 27.71
#